data_c970ba7b54f87bb13a14858a747c280f
#
_entry.id   c970ba7b54f87bb13a14858a747c280f
#
_cell.length_a   1.000
_cell.length_b   1.000
_cell.length_c   1.000
_cell.angle_alpha   90.00
_cell.angle_beta   90.00
_cell.angle_gamma   90.00
#
_symmetry.space_group_name_H-M   'P 1'
#
loop_
_entity.id
_entity.type
_entity.pdbx_description
1 polymer ?
#
loop_
_entity_poly.entity_id
_entity_poly.type
_entity_poly.pdbx_seq_one_letter_code
_entity_poly.pdbx_strand_id
1 'polypeptide(L)'
;MPGGVFGMQITHQLDVLGFYCPVPLHETKKALQSLSNGDVIGVKADDPETLHDIPMYLGRTEHILREIVREIGEFHFIIEVKK
;
A
#
# COMPACT_ATOMS: atom_id res chain seq x y z
N MET A 1 -17.08 -11.72 5.03
CA MET A 1 -16.80 -11.05 4.95
C MET A 1 -16.67 -10.18 4.80
N PRO A 2 -16.83 -10.01 5.00
CA PRO A 2 -16.89 -8.93 4.65
C PRO A 2 -16.03 -8.30 4.34
N GLY A 3 -15.49 -8.55 4.75
CA GLY A 3 -14.44 -7.88 4.37
C GLY A 3 -14.43 -7.48 3.01
N GLY A 4 -14.96 -8.06 2.32
CA GLY A 4 -14.93 -7.64 1.02
C GLY A 4 -15.06 -6.20 0.84
N VAL A 5 -14.53 -5.49 1.76
CA VAL A 5 -14.45 -4.09 1.59
C VAL A 5 -14.09 -3.85 0.16
N PHE A 6 -14.91 -3.14 -0.54
CA PHE A 6 -14.64 -2.73 -1.90
C PHE A 6 -14.60 -3.87 -2.89
N GLY A 7 -14.97 -5.07 -2.47
CA GLY A 7 -14.94 -6.20 -3.37
C GLY A 7 -13.55 -6.58 -3.83
N MET A 8 -12.51 -6.04 -3.20
CA MET A 8 -11.14 -6.38 -3.55
C MET A 8 -10.60 -7.38 -2.57
N GLN A 9 -9.89 -8.35 -3.10
CA GLN A 9 -9.23 -9.36 -2.29
C GLN A 9 -7.76 -9.04 -2.21
N ILE A 10 -7.28 -8.77 -0.99
CA ILE A 10 -5.87 -8.48 -0.77
C ILE A 10 -5.10 -9.79 -0.83
N THR A 11 -4.13 -9.88 -1.76
CA THR A 11 -3.36 -11.09 -1.95
C THR A 11 -2.06 -11.08 -1.17
N HIS A 12 -1.57 -9.89 -0.79
CA HIS A 12 -0.30 -9.74 -0.09
C HIS A 12 -0.43 -8.65 0.96
N GLN A 13 0.35 -8.77 2.02
CA GLN A 13 0.36 -7.78 3.10
C GLN A 13 1.80 -7.35 3.37
N LEU A 14 1.98 -6.06 3.60
CA LEU A 14 3.27 -5.50 3.98
C LEU A 14 3.07 -4.66 5.24
N ASP A 15 3.80 -5.00 6.29
CA ASP A 15 3.70 -4.31 7.57
C ASP A 15 4.96 -3.48 7.76
N VAL A 16 4.81 -2.16 7.74
CA VAL A 16 5.91 -1.25 7.99
C VAL A 16 5.61 -0.33 9.17
N LEU A 17 4.78 -0.82 10.09
CA LEU A 17 4.50 -0.09 11.32
C LEU A 17 5.80 0.12 12.11
N GLY A 18 5.93 1.30 12.68
CA GLY A 18 7.10 1.63 13.49
C GLY A 18 8.29 2.13 12.69
N PHE A 19 8.22 2.11 11.38
CA PHE A 19 9.30 2.62 10.53
C PHE A 19 8.96 4.01 10.01
N TYR A 20 10.00 4.81 9.79
CA TYR A 20 9.86 6.18 9.32
C TYR A 20 10.38 6.32 7.91
N CYS A 21 9.88 7.35 7.22
CA CYS A 21 10.35 7.67 5.88
C CYS A 21 11.88 7.77 5.88
N PRO A 22 12.54 7.21 4.88
CA PRO A 22 11.99 6.66 3.64
C PRO A 22 11.77 5.15 3.65
N VAL A 23 11.88 4.48 4.81
CA VAL A 23 11.81 3.03 4.86
C VAL A 23 10.48 2.49 4.35
N PRO A 24 9.31 3.01 4.80
CA PRO A 24 8.03 2.48 4.27
C PRO A 24 7.95 2.59 2.76
N LEU A 25 8.42 3.68 2.18
CA LEU A 25 8.39 3.85 0.74
C LEU A 25 9.31 2.85 0.05
N HIS A 26 10.51 2.66 0.58
CA HIS A 26 11.46 1.69 0.04
C HIS A 26 10.89 0.28 0.05
N GLU A 27 10.30 -0.12 1.17
CA GLU A 27 9.76 -1.46 1.29
C GLU A 27 8.57 -1.65 0.36
N THR A 28 7.75 -0.62 0.19
CA THR A 28 6.62 -0.68 -0.73
C THR A 28 7.12 -0.87 -2.16
N LYS A 29 8.15 -0.13 -2.56
CA LYS A 29 8.73 -0.27 -3.90
C LYS A 29 9.24 -1.69 -4.13
N LYS A 30 9.97 -2.23 -3.16
CA LYS A 30 10.52 -3.59 -3.27
C LYS A 30 9.39 -4.60 -3.41
N ALA A 31 8.36 -4.47 -2.60
CA ALA A 31 7.24 -5.41 -2.65
C ALA A 31 6.56 -5.36 -4.01
N LEU A 32 6.33 -4.16 -4.54
CA LEU A 32 5.66 -4.02 -5.83
C LEU A 32 6.48 -4.65 -6.95
N GLN A 33 7.81 -4.59 -6.85
CA GLN A 33 8.67 -5.18 -7.88
C GLN A 33 8.56 -6.71 -7.91
N SER A 34 8.28 -7.32 -6.78
CA SER A 34 8.22 -8.77 -6.70
C SER A 34 6.83 -9.34 -6.97
N LEU A 35 5.82 -8.49 -7.09
CA LEU A 35 4.45 -8.94 -7.29
C LEU A 35 4.11 -8.99 -8.77
N SER A 36 3.03 -9.73 -9.07
CA SER A 36 2.58 -9.93 -10.44
C SER A 36 1.42 -9.01 -10.76
N ASN A 37 1.21 -8.79 -12.04
CA ASN A 37 0.08 -8.00 -12.51
C ASN A 37 -1.22 -8.61 -11.97
N GLY A 38 -2.05 -7.75 -11.39
CA GLY A 38 -3.32 -8.19 -10.83
C GLY A 38 -3.27 -8.48 -9.35
N ASP A 39 -2.08 -8.59 -8.77
CA ASP A 39 -1.98 -8.76 -7.32
C ASP A 39 -2.45 -7.50 -6.61
N VAL A 40 -2.92 -7.67 -5.38
CA VAL A 40 -3.36 -6.56 -4.55
C VAL A 40 -2.60 -6.62 -3.24
N ILE A 41 -1.88 -5.55 -2.92
CA ILE A 41 -1.09 -5.49 -1.70
C ILE A 41 -1.70 -4.47 -0.73
N GLY A 42 -1.81 -4.87 0.52
CA GLY A 42 -2.19 -3.96 1.59
C GLY A 42 -0.96 -3.56 2.38
N VAL A 43 -0.65 -2.27 2.39
CA VAL A 43 0.51 -1.73 3.11
C VAL A 43 0.02 -1.06 4.38
N LYS A 44 0.52 -1.50 5.52
CA LYS A 44 0.14 -0.97 6.82
C LYS A 44 1.28 -0.11 7.33
N ALA A 45 1.03 1.17 7.57
CA ALA A 45 2.04 2.13 8.00
C ALA A 45 1.48 3.05 9.07
N ASP A 46 2.37 3.68 9.84
CA ASP A 46 1.92 4.63 10.85
C ASP A 46 2.67 5.96 10.78
N ASP A 47 3.54 6.14 9.80
CA ASP A 47 4.24 7.39 9.60
C ASP A 47 3.39 8.30 8.70
N PRO A 48 3.00 9.51 9.19
CA PRO A 48 2.17 10.41 8.37
C PRO A 48 2.79 10.78 7.03
N GLU A 49 4.12 10.72 6.90
CA GLU A 49 4.77 11.00 5.63
C GLU A 49 4.34 10.03 4.53
N THR A 50 3.93 8.82 4.90
CA THR A 50 3.49 7.84 3.91
C THR A 50 2.22 8.29 3.20
N LEU A 51 1.40 9.10 3.85
CA LEU A 51 0.19 9.64 3.22
C LEU A 51 0.52 10.55 2.05
N HIS A 52 1.74 11.04 1.99
CA HIS A 52 2.22 11.88 0.88
C HIS A 52 3.11 11.07 -0.05
N ASP A 53 4.09 10.35 0.51
CA ASP A 53 5.13 9.70 -0.29
C ASP A 53 4.61 8.54 -1.12
N ILE A 54 3.74 7.71 -0.55
CA ILE A 54 3.25 6.53 -1.26
C ILE A 54 2.34 6.95 -2.43
N PRO A 55 1.34 7.82 -2.23
CA PRO A 55 0.54 8.25 -3.39
C PRO A 55 1.38 8.95 -4.46
N MET A 56 2.37 9.74 -4.04
CA MET A 56 3.20 10.45 -5.02
C MET A 56 4.01 9.45 -5.86
N TYR A 57 4.59 8.45 -5.20
CA TYR A 57 5.33 7.43 -5.94
C TYR A 57 4.41 6.67 -6.89
N LEU A 58 3.24 6.26 -6.40
CA LEU A 58 2.31 5.48 -7.22
C LEU A 58 1.83 6.29 -8.43
N GLY A 59 1.73 7.59 -8.28
CA GLY A 59 1.33 8.46 -9.39
C GLY A 59 2.32 8.45 -10.54
N ARG A 60 3.53 7.95 -10.33
CA ARG A 60 4.56 7.83 -11.35
C ARG A 60 4.63 6.42 -11.93
N THR A 61 3.72 5.55 -11.52
CA THR A 61 3.69 4.16 -11.93
C THR A 61 2.37 3.83 -12.59
N GLU A 62 2.27 2.61 -13.10
CA GLU A 62 0.99 2.11 -13.61
C GLU A 62 0.13 1.51 -12.50
N HIS A 63 0.69 1.35 -11.30
CA HIS A 63 -0.05 0.76 -10.19
C HIS A 63 -1.20 1.67 -9.77
N ILE A 64 -2.26 1.07 -9.22
CA ILE A 64 -3.47 1.80 -8.87
C ILE A 64 -3.64 1.80 -7.36
N LEU A 65 -3.67 2.99 -6.77
CA LEU A 65 -4.00 3.13 -5.35
C LEU A 65 -5.53 3.10 -5.24
N ARG A 66 -6.03 1.96 -4.74
CA ARG A 66 -7.48 1.78 -4.66
C ARG A 66 -8.09 2.51 -3.49
N GLU A 67 -7.40 2.51 -2.36
CA GLU A 67 -7.95 3.10 -1.16
C GLU A 67 -6.88 3.36 -0.13
N ILE A 68 -7.11 4.37 0.70
CA ILE A 68 -6.35 4.58 1.93
C ILE A 68 -7.35 4.52 3.07
N VAL A 69 -7.21 3.51 3.92
CA VAL A 69 -8.07 3.37 5.09
C VAL A 69 -7.31 3.95 6.28
N ARG A 70 -7.89 4.93 6.94
CA ARG A 70 -7.27 5.57 8.09
C ARG A 70 -7.91 5.06 9.36
N GLU A 71 -7.07 4.62 10.27
CA GLU A 71 -7.50 4.20 11.59
C GLU A 71 -6.68 4.96 12.61
N ILE A 72 -7.03 4.81 13.88
CA ILE A 72 -6.29 5.53 14.91
C ILE A 72 -4.85 5.05 14.89
N GLY A 73 -3.94 5.96 14.52
CA GLY A 73 -2.51 5.69 14.54
C GLY A 73 -2.00 4.85 13.39
N GLU A 74 -2.85 4.47 12.43
CA GLU A 74 -2.41 3.61 11.33
C GLU A 74 -3.05 4.03 10.01
N PHE A 75 -2.33 3.71 8.92
CA PHE A 75 -2.82 3.94 7.57
C PHE A 75 -2.67 2.65 6.79
N HIS A 76 -3.71 2.26 6.06
CA HIS A 76 -3.70 1.04 5.25
C HIS A 76 -3.90 1.43 3.80
N PHE A 77 -2.89 1.15 2.97
CA PHE A 77 -2.93 1.47 1.55
C PHE A 77 -3.27 0.20 0.78
N ILE A 78 -4.32 0.26 -0.02
CA ILE A 78 -4.73 -0.87 -0.87
C ILE A 78 -4.28 -0.55 -2.29
N ILE A 79 -3.32 -1.32 -2.80
CA ILE A 79 -2.68 -1.02 -4.08
C ILE A 79 -2.85 -2.22 -5.01
N GLU A 80 -3.34 -1.96 -6.20
CA GLU A 80 -3.46 -2.96 -7.24
C GLU A 80 -2.25 -2.87 -8.17
N VAL A 81 -1.59 -4.01 -8.36
CA VAL A 81 -0.36 -4.05 -9.16
C VAL A 81 -0.71 -4.12 -10.64
N LYS A 82 -0.13 -3.21 -11.41
CA LYS A 82 -0.26 -3.18 -12.86
C LYS A 82 1.13 -3.18 -13.49
N LYS A 83 1.35 -4.12 -14.39
CA LYS A 83 2.65 -4.22 -15.07
C LYS A 83 2.50 -4.46 -16.55
#